data_5403dacbfef315dd0eaa2f9887be9ad0
#
_entry.id   5403dacbfef315dd0eaa2f9887be9ad0
#
_cell.length_a   1.000
_cell.length_b   1.000
_cell.length_c   1.000
_cell.angle_alpha   90.00
_cell.angle_beta   90.00
_cell.angle_gamma   90.00
#
_symmetry.space_group_name_H-M   'P 1'
#
loop_
_entity.id
_entity.type
_entity.pdbx_description
1 polymer ?
#
loop_
_entity_poly.entity_id
_entity_poly.type
_entity_poly.pdbx_seq_one_letter_code
_entity_poly.pdbx_strand_id
1 'polypeptide(L)'
;MPIQKKTLICLSAIAIGLSAGAMAHSGATGIIKERMDFFKRSKDNMKAINTHLRGGDYRAIVPLAEDIRDWASKMPDYFPQGSDGKPSEAAPEIWTDFDGFTQAARNHYEAADTLVSAAKSENAGNIAKAFKATAATCKSCHKSYRQK
;
A
#
# COMPACT_ATOMS: atom_id res chain seq x y z
N MET A 1 -68.00 -37.01 -14.81
CA MET A 1 -67.47 -35.60 -14.76
C MET A 1 -66.13 -35.69 -14.00
N PRO A 2 -64.99 -35.51 -14.64
CA PRO A 2 -63.70 -35.46 -13.94
C PRO A 2 -63.33 -34.02 -13.64
N ILE A 3 -62.93 -33.79 -12.39
CA ILE A 3 -62.46 -32.51 -11.84
C ILE A 3 -60.99 -32.32 -12.21
N GLN A 4 -60.68 -31.31 -13.05
CA GLN A 4 -59.29 -30.94 -13.37
C GLN A 4 -58.65 -30.18 -12.21
N LYS A 5 -57.62 -30.75 -11.59
CA LYS A 5 -56.75 -30.02 -10.64
C LYS A 5 -55.75 -29.18 -11.41
N LYS A 6 -55.91 -27.87 -11.33
CA LYS A 6 -54.91 -26.91 -11.82
C LYS A 6 -53.76 -26.80 -10.86
N THR A 7 -52.59 -27.31 -11.25
CA THR A 7 -51.34 -27.19 -10.50
C THR A 7 -50.77 -25.80 -10.76
N LEU A 8 -50.69 -24.97 -9.72
CA LEU A 8 -50.04 -23.66 -9.77
C LEU A 8 -48.54 -23.85 -9.52
N ILE A 9 -47.73 -23.63 -10.53
CA ILE A 9 -46.27 -23.64 -10.41
C ILE A 9 -45.83 -22.23 -10.01
N CYS A 10 -45.42 -22.06 -8.75
CA CYS A 10 -44.74 -20.85 -8.28
C CYS A 10 -43.32 -20.84 -8.78
N LEU A 11 -42.98 -20.02 -9.76
CA LEU A 11 -41.61 -19.68 -10.11
C LEU A 11 -41.04 -18.72 -9.06
N SER A 12 -40.20 -19.26 -8.17
CA SER A 12 -39.40 -18.44 -7.26
C SER A 12 -38.18 -17.89 -8.02
N ALA A 13 -38.21 -16.62 -8.37
CA ALA A 13 -37.05 -15.89 -8.91
C ALA A 13 -36.03 -15.64 -7.79
N ILE A 14 -34.93 -16.38 -7.81
CA ILE A 14 -33.76 -16.11 -6.95
C ILE A 14 -33.02 -14.92 -7.52
N ALA A 15 -33.19 -13.76 -6.89
CA ALA A 15 -32.38 -12.59 -7.17
C ALA A 15 -30.98 -12.77 -6.55
N ILE A 16 -30.00 -13.11 -7.41
CA ILE A 16 -28.58 -13.12 -7.04
C ILE A 16 -28.14 -11.67 -6.95
N GLY A 17 -28.10 -11.13 -5.75
CA GLY A 17 -27.51 -9.81 -5.47
C GLY A 17 -26.01 -9.86 -5.70
N LEU A 18 -25.52 -9.30 -6.82
CA LEU A 18 -24.10 -8.97 -6.98
C LEU A 18 -23.75 -7.87 -5.97
N SER A 19 -23.15 -8.24 -4.85
CA SER A 19 -22.47 -7.29 -3.98
C SER A 19 -21.20 -6.81 -4.71
N ALA A 20 -21.30 -5.67 -5.40
CA ALA A 20 -20.15 -4.93 -5.89
C ALA A 20 -19.36 -4.46 -4.66
N GLY A 21 -18.32 -5.22 -4.28
CA GLY A 21 -17.34 -4.78 -3.30
C GLY A 21 -16.77 -3.44 -3.76
N ALA A 22 -16.96 -2.39 -2.98
CA ALA A 22 -16.42 -1.07 -3.24
C ALA A 22 -14.90 -1.15 -3.35
N MET A 23 -14.37 -1.18 -4.57
CA MET A 23 -12.95 -1.03 -4.88
C MET A 23 -12.60 0.43 -4.61
N ALA A 24 -12.01 0.71 -3.45
CA ALA A 24 -11.63 2.05 -3.00
C ALA A 24 -10.58 2.75 -3.91
N HIS A 25 -10.22 2.14 -5.05
CA HIS A 25 -9.31 2.66 -6.07
C HIS A 25 -9.89 2.50 -7.49
N SER A 26 -11.21 2.40 -7.63
CA SER A 26 -11.86 2.29 -8.93
C SER A 26 -11.68 3.58 -9.72
N GLY A 27 -10.84 3.57 -10.75
CA GLY A 27 -10.61 4.69 -11.66
C GLY A 27 -9.14 5.07 -11.87
N ALA A 28 -8.20 4.59 -11.04
CA ALA A 28 -6.78 4.79 -11.32
C ALA A 28 -6.31 3.91 -12.48
N THR A 29 -5.56 4.48 -13.43
CA THR A 29 -4.93 3.77 -14.55
C THR A 29 -3.48 4.21 -14.72
N GLY A 30 -2.69 3.47 -15.50
CA GLY A 30 -1.31 3.82 -15.81
C GLY A 30 -0.45 4.04 -14.57
N ILE A 31 0.46 4.99 -14.65
CA ILE A 31 1.46 5.26 -13.60
C ILE A 31 0.85 5.63 -12.25
N ILE A 32 -0.33 6.27 -12.24
CA ILE A 32 -1.06 6.59 -11.00
C ILE A 32 -1.46 5.30 -10.29
N LYS A 33 -2.03 4.33 -11.03
CA LYS A 33 -2.40 3.03 -10.47
C LYS A 33 -1.17 2.28 -9.94
N GLU A 34 -0.10 2.24 -10.72
CA GLU A 34 1.12 1.52 -10.36
C GLU A 34 1.71 2.04 -9.04
N ARG A 35 1.88 3.37 -8.89
CA ARG A 35 2.41 3.93 -7.64
C ARG A 35 1.47 3.72 -6.44
N MET A 36 0.15 3.77 -6.65
CA MET A 36 -0.82 3.48 -5.59
C MET A 36 -0.74 2.02 -5.13
N ASP A 37 -0.52 1.07 -6.06
CA ASP A 37 -0.32 -0.33 -5.75
C ASP A 37 0.99 -0.55 -4.97
N PHE A 38 2.08 0.15 -5.33
CA PHE A 38 3.33 0.12 -4.57
C PHE A 38 3.17 0.66 -3.14
N PHE A 39 2.49 1.79 -2.96
CA PHE A 39 2.21 2.31 -1.62
C PHE A 39 1.32 1.37 -0.80
N LYS A 40 0.30 0.78 -1.42
CA LYS A 40 -0.53 -0.22 -0.75
C LYS A 40 0.30 -1.42 -0.30
N ARG A 41 1.16 -1.94 -1.17
CA ARG A 41 2.05 -3.06 -0.85
C ARG A 41 3.02 -2.69 0.29
N SER A 42 3.64 -1.52 0.26
CA SER A 42 4.50 -1.04 1.35
C SER A 42 3.76 -0.97 2.69
N LYS A 43 2.52 -0.47 2.69
CA LYS A 43 1.66 -0.48 3.89
C LYS A 43 1.37 -1.90 4.40
N ASP A 44 1.07 -2.84 3.50
CA ASP A 44 0.78 -4.21 3.86
C ASP A 44 2.06 -4.91 4.37
N ASN A 45 3.23 -4.65 3.76
CA ASN A 45 4.52 -5.12 4.25
C ASN A 45 4.84 -4.59 5.66
N MET A 46 4.62 -3.29 5.94
CA MET A 46 4.81 -2.74 7.28
C MET A 46 3.93 -3.43 8.34
N LYS A 47 2.70 -3.81 8.00
CA LYS A 47 1.83 -4.58 8.91
C LYS A 47 2.38 -5.99 9.15
N ALA A 48 2.82 -6.68 8.08
CA ALA A 48 3.39 -8.02 8.16
C ALA A 48 4.68 -8.01 8.98
N ILE A 49 5.58 -7.03 8.75
CA ILE A 49 6.81 -6.83 9.53
C ILE A 49 6.49 -6.70 11.02
N ASN A 50 5.50 -5.89 11.39
CA ASN A 50 5.10 -5.75 12.80
C ASN A 50 4.59 -7.08 13.40
N THR A 51 3.92 -7.90 12.61
CA THR A 51 3.46 -9.23 13.04
C THR A 51 4.64 -10.18 13.26
N HIS A 52 5.57 -10.27 12.29
CA HIS A 52 6.76 -11.11 12.38
C HIS A 52 7.69 -10.67 13.53
N LEU A 53 7.86 -9.35 13.72
CA LEU A 53 8.66 -8.82 14.83
C LEU A 53 8.11 -9.28 16.20
N ARG A 54 6.79 -9.23 16.38
CA ARG A 54 6.16 -9.71 17.63
C ARG A 54 6.19 -11.24 17.76
N GLY A 55 6.17 -11.96 16.64
CA GLY A 55 6.24 -13.41 16.58
C GLY A 55 7.64 -14.00 16.69
N GLY A 56 8.70 -13.16 16.63
CA GLY A 56 10.10 -13.62 16.65
C GLY A 56 10.60 -14.22 15.34
N ASP A 57 9.84 -14.09 14.25
CA ASP A 57 10.23 -14.58 12.91
C ASP A 57 10.95 -13.46 12.14
N TYR A 58 12.17 -13.17 12.53
CA TYR A 58 12.94 -12.05 11.99
C TYR A 58 13.39 -12.25 10.55
N ARG A 59 13.60 -13.50 10.12
CA ARG A 59 14.00 -13.82 8.73
C ARG A 59 12.93 -13.47 7.72
N ALA A 60 11.66 -13.66 8.08
CA ALA A 60 10.52 -13.27 7.24
C ALA A 60 10.40 -11.75 7.03
N ILE A 61 11.04 -10.94 7.87
CA ILE A 61 11.07 -9.47 7.73
C ILE A 61 11.94 -9.03 6.55
N VAL A 62 13.02 -9.76 6.26
CA VAL A 62 14.02 -9.36 5.25
C VAL A 62 13.38 -9.06 3.89
N PRO A 63 12.66 -9.98 3.23
CA PRO A 63 12.09 -9.71 1.91
C PRO A 63 11.04 -8.60 1.92
N LEU A 64 10.31 -8.43 3.02
CA LEU A 64 9.32 -7.37 3.15
C LEU A 64 9.97 -5.98 3.25
N ALA A 65 11.07 -5.88 3.99
CA ALA A 65 11.84 -4.65 4.11
C ALA A 65 12.58 -4.32 2.81
N GLU A 66 13.11 -5.33 2.11
CA GLU A 66 13.74 -5.19 0.79
C GLU A 66 12.75 -4.63 -0.26
N ASP A 67 11.52 -5.12 -0.29
CA ASP A 67 10.48 -4.59 -1.21
C ASP A 67 10.13 -3.12 -0.91
N ILE A 68 10.09 -2.71 0.37
CA ILE A 68 9.90 -1.30 0.76
C ILE A 68 11.09 -0.45 0.29
N ARG A 69 12.32 -0.91 0.53
CA ARG A 69 13.56 -0.24 0.11
C ARG A 69 13.58 -0.05 -1.42
N ASP A 70 13.30 -1.12 -2.15
CA ASP A 70 13.36 -1.14 -3.62
C ASP A 70 12.28 -0.25 -4.25
N TRP A 71 11.11 -0.14 -3.60
CA TRP A 71 10.12 0.86 -3.97
C TRP A 71 10.62 2.28 -3.72
N ALA A 72 11.18 2.55 -2.56
CA ALA A 72 11.66 3.89 -2.21
C ALA A 72 12.74 4.40 -3.18
N SER A 73 13.62 3.50 -3.69
CA SER A 73 14.68 3.87 -4.63
C SER A 73 14.18 4.38 -5.98
N LYS A 74 13.04 3.90 -6.45
CA LYS A 74 12.44 4.26 -7.75
C LYS A 74 11.23 5.17 -7.64
N MET A 75 10.83 5.51 -6.42
CA MET A 75 9.61 6.29 -6.17
C MET A 75 9.54 7.60 -6.97
N PRO A 76 10.60 8.43 -7.08
CA PRO A 76 10.52 9.68 -7.85
C PRO A 76 10.14 9.48 -9.32
N ASP A 77 10.54 8.37 -9.95
CA ASP A 77 10.25 8.09 -11.37
C ASP A 77 8.76 7.87 -11.63
N TYR A 78 7.98 7.60 -10.60
CA TYR A 78 6.54 7.36 -10.67
C TYR A 78 5.70 8.64 -10.48
N PHE A 79 6.36 9.82 -10.45
CA PHE A 79 5.70 11.11 -10.30
C PHE A 79 6.07 12.10 -11.45
N PRO A 80 5.90 11.69 -12.73
CA PRO A 80 6.12 12.63 -13.82
C PRO A 80 5.14 13.80 -13.72
N GLN A 81 5.50 14.95 -14.33
CA GLN A 81 4.62 16.12 -14.43
C GLN A 81 3.25 15.74 -15.00
N GLY A 82 2.18 16.30 -14.42
CA GLY A 82 0.81 16.05 -14.86
C GLY A 82 0.22 14.71 -14.41
N SER A 83 0.87 13.99 -13.48
CA SER A 83 0.34 12.75 -12.89
C SER A 83 -0.39 12.96 -11.55
N ASP A 84 -1.02 14.10 -11.37
CA ASP A 84 -1.77 14.51 -10.17
C ASP A 84 -3.28 14.20 -10.24
N GLY A 85 -3.75 13.63 -11.37
CA GLY A 85 -5.16 13.34 -11.59
C GLY A 85 -5.76 12.38 -10.54
N LYS A 86 -7.07 12.55 -10.27
CA LYS A 86 -7.80 11.64 -9.37
C LYS A 86 -7.77 10.19 -9.89
N PRO A 87 -7.74 9.21 -9.00
CA PRO A 87 -7.92 9.28 -7.55
C PRO A 87 -6.62 9.49 -6.75
N SER A 88 -5.55 10.04 -7.37
CA SER A 88 -4.31 10.36 -6.68
C SER A 88 -4.51 11.38 -5.55
N GLU A 89 -3.87 11.15 -4.42
CA GLU A 89 -3.77 12.10 -3.32
C GLU A 89 -2.39 12.78 -3.29
N ALA A 90 -1.66 12.78 -4.42
CA ALA A 90 -0.40 13.48 -4.57
C ALA A 90 -0.62 14.99 -4.44
N ALA A 91 0.12 15.64 -3.55
CA ALA A 91 0.04 17.08 -3.39
C ALA A 91 0.86 17.82 -4.46
N PRO A 92 0.44 19.00 -4.91
CA PRO A 92 1.18 19.81 -5.91
C PRO A 92 2.64 20.08 -5.52
N GLU A 93 2.93 20.10 -4.23
CA GLU A 93 4.26 20.30 -3.65
C GLU A 93 5.28 19.27 -4.17
N ILE A 94 4.84 18.08 -4.59
CA ILE A 94 5.74 17.09 -5.22
C ILE A 94 6.45 17.68 -6.43
N TRP A 95 5.74 18.43 -7.26
CA TRP A 95 6.28 18.97 -8.53
C TRP A 95 6.86 20.37 -8.39
N THR A 96 6.49 21.12 -7.36
CA THR A 96 7.07 22.46 -7.08
C THR A 96 8.32 22.39 -6.21
N ASP A 97 8.50 21.28 -5.45
CA ASP A 97 9.66 20.97 -4.62
C ASP A 97 10.13 19.54 -4.88
N PHE A 98 10.43 19.22 -6.15
CA PHE A 98 10.78 17.85 -6.55
C PHE A 98 12.09 17.37 -5.89
N ASP A 99 13.03 18.24 -5.63
CA ASP A 99 14.28 17.92 -4.92
C ASP A 99 13.99 17.51 -3.47
N GLY A 100 13.13 18.24 -2.76
CA GLY A 100 12.69 17.90 -1.42
C GLY A 100 11.91 16.58 -1.39
N PHE A 101 11.05 16.35 -2.38
CA PHE A 101 10.35 15.06 -2.53
C PHE A 101 11.33 13.89 -2.77
N THR A 102 12.30 14.08 -3.65
CA THR A 102 13.35 13.08 -3.92
C THR A 102 14.19 12.81 -2.67
N GLN A 103 14.52 13.85 -1.90
CA GLN A 103 15.21 13.66 -0.62
C GLN A 103 14.37 12.89 0.40
N ALA A 104 13.04 13.14 0.46
CA ALA A 104 12.14 12.38 1.32
C ALA A 104 12.08 10.89 0.92
N ALA A 105 12.07 10.59 -0.39
CA ALA A 105 12.16 9.22 -0.90
C ALA A 105 13.49 8.56 -0.53
N ARG A 106 14.62 9.29 -0.63
CA ARG A 106 15.95 8.81 -0.20
C ARG A 106 16.01 8.50 1.28
N ASN A 107 15.47 9.38 2.12
CA ASN A 107 15.40 9.15 3.57
C ASN A 107 14.59 7.89 3.89
N HIS A 108 13.53 7.63 3.11
CA HIS A 108 12.73 6.40 3.26
C HIS A 108 13.52 5.16 2.84
N TYR A 109 14.27 5.25 1.72
CA TYR A 109 15.18 4.19 1.29
C TYR A 109 16.21 3.83 2.37
N GLU A 110 16.90 4.83 2.94
CA GLU A 110 17.95 4.61 3.95
C GLU A 110 17.38 3.99 5.24
N ALA A 111 16.18 4.42 5.66
CA ALA A 111 15.50 3.82 6.80
C ALA A 111 15.09 2.37 6.54
N ALA A 112 14.60 2.06 5.34
CA ALA A 112 14.24 0.69 4.96
C ALA A 112 15.46 -0.21 4.81
N ASP A 113 16.58 0.29 4.27
CA ASP A 113 17.84 -0.46 4.17
C ASP A 113 18.44 -0.77 5.55
N THR A 114 18.31 0.18 6.48
CA THR A 114 18.63 -0.04 7.90
C THR A 114 17.76 -1.14 8.50
N LEU A 115 16.46 -1.19 8.15
CA LEU A 115 15.56 -2.24 8.60
C LEU A 115 15.92 -3.61 8.01
N VAL A 116 16.34 -3.67 6.74
CA VAL A 116 16.87 -4.90 6.12
C VAL A 116 18.07 -5.41 6.89
N SER A 117 19.04 -4.53 7.18
CA SER A 117 20.27 -4.87 7.91
C SER A 117 19.97 -5.34 9.33
N ALA A 118 19.05 -4.65 10.02
CA ALA A 118 18.62 -5.05 11.36
C ALA A 118 17.94 -6.42 11.35
N ALA A 119 17.07 -6.70 10.36
CA ALA A 119 16.38 -7.98 10.22
C ALA A 119 17.39 -9.13 9.99
N LYS A 120 18.41 -8.91 9.15
CA LYS A 120 19.49 -9.88 8.92
C LYS A 120 20.32 -10.18 10.15
N SER A 121 20.43 -9.24 11.10
CA SER A 121 21.11 -9.46 12.38
C SER A 121 20.28 -10.22 13.41
N GLU A 122 19.01 -10.46 13.14
CA GLU A 122 18.03 -11.15 14.00
C GLU A 122 17.93 -10.56 15.44
N ASN A 123 18.31 -9.29 15.62
CA ASN A 123 18.23 -8.60 16.90
C ASN A 123 16.90 -7.84 17.03
N ALA A 124 16.01 -8.30 17.90
CA ALA A 124 14.68 -7.74 18.10
C ALA A 124 14.67 -6.23 18.39
N GLY A 125 15.63 -5.76 19.25
CA GLY A 125 15.73 -4.35 19.63
C GLY A 125 16.12 -3.46 18.44
N ASN A 126 17.10 -3.90 17.64
CA ASN A 126 17.51 -3.18 16.44
C ASN A 126 16.40 -3.16 15.39
N ILE A 127 15.71 -4.27 15.20
CA ILE A 127 14.56 -4.36 14.26
C ILE A 127 13.45 -3.40 14.70
N ALA A 128 13.08 -3.41 15.99
CA ALA A 128 12.04 -2.52 16.51
C ALA A 128 12.39 -1.03 16.34
N LYS A 129 13.66 -0.66 16.55
CA LYS A 129 14.15 0.70 16.33
C LYS A 129 14.09 1.10 14.85
N ALA A 130 14.59 0.24 13.96
CA ALA A 130 14.59 0.48 12.53
C ALA A 130 13.17 0.52 11.95
N PHE A 131 12.26 -0.36 12.39
CA PHE A 131 10.85 -0.35 12.02
C PHE A 131 10.17 0.99 12.37
N LYS A 132 10.39 1.51 13.57
CA LYS A 132 9.87 2.83 13.99
C LYS A 132 10.44 3.96 13.13
N ALA A 133 11.73 3.91 12.80
CA ALA A 133 12.36 4.89 11.93
C ALA A 133 11.75 4.87 10.51
N THR A 134 11.55 3.69 9.93
CA THR A 134 10.90 3.53 8.61
C THR A 134 9.46 4.07 8.63
N ALA A 135 8.68 3.78 9.67
CA ALA A 135 7.34 4.32 9.83
C ALA A 135 7.31 5.86 9.97
N ALA A 136 8.34 6.43 10.61
CA ALA A 136 8.46 7.89 10.77
C ALA A 136 8.70 8.58 9.41
N THR A 137 9.47 7.99 8.50
CA THR A 137 9.69 8.55 7.16
C THR A 137 8.40 8.58 6.33
N CYS A 138 7.55 7.54 6.41
CA CYS A 138 6.23 7.55 5.77
C CYS A 138 5.38 8.75 6.24
N LYS A 139 5.34 8.97 7.57
CA LYS A 139 4.57 10.06 8.17
C LYS A 139 5.13 11.44 7.76
N SER A 140 6.45 11.60 7.75
CA SER A 140 7.10 12.85 7.38
C SER A 140 6.82 13.22 5.92
N CYS A 141 7.01 12.27 5.00
CA CYS A 141 6.74 12.47 3.58
C CYS A 141 5.26 12.82 3.33
N HIS A 142 4.33 12.08 3.92
CA HIS A 142 2.89 12.33 3.77
C HIS A 142 2.44 13.69 4.31
N LYS A 143 3.15 14.23 5.31
CA LYS A 143 2.84 15.55 5.85
C LYS A 143 3.06 16.67 4.82
N SER A 144 4.06 16.52 3.95
CA SER A 144 4.46 17.54 2.98
C SER A 144 3.92 17.28 1.57
N TYR A 145 3.77 16.00 1.18
CA TYR A 145 3.56 15.61 -0.22
C TYR A 145 2.27 14.82 -0.48
N ARG A 146 1.38 14.72 0.53
CA ARG A 146 0.06 14.10 0.37
C ARG A 146 -1.05 15.10 0.69
N GLN A 147 -2.07 15.16 -0.18
CA GLN A 147 -3.30 15.93 0.07
C GLN A 147 -4.03 15.40 1.31
N LYS A 148 -4.68 16.32 2.04
CA LYS A 148 -5.49 16.03 3.23
C LYS A 148 -6.95 15.85 2.85
#